data_16c0594e82aa57355c1a9e4a9b8bcef2
#
_entry.id   16c0594e82aa57355c1a9e4a9b8bcef2
#
_cell.length_a   1.000
_cell.length_b   1.000
_cell.length_c   1.000
_cell.angle_alpha   90.00
_cell.angle_beta   90.00
_cell.angle_gamma   90.00
#
_symmetry.space_group_name_H-M   'P 1'
#
loop_
_entity.id
_entity.type
_entity.pdbx_description
1 polymer ?
#
loop_
_entity_poly.entity_id
_entity_poly.type
_entity_poly.pdbx_seq_one_letter_code
_entity_poly.pdbx_strand_id
1 'polypeptide(L)'
;MITKADIKQETNSVSYNRGKKIYEEQKVHAFQVQEMEDIFGYQLHKITAVVDGSGKNMYCVSVSVDEEMSEIMEDDCDCPAHEQYWGLCKHCVAVLLYYLSLIHI
;
A
#
# COMPACT_ATOMS: atom_id res chain seq x y z
N MET A 1 -10.04 -6.69 -9.52
CA MET A 1 -9.27 -5.44 -9.37
C MET A 1 -9.54 -4.86 -7.99
N ILE A 2 -8.50 -4.47 -7.26
CA ILE A 2 -8.71 -3.89 -5.94
C ILE A 2 -9.32 -2.49 -6.04
N THR A 3 -10.07 -2.12 -5.00
CA THR A 3 -10.78 -0.84 -4.93
C THR A 3 -10.45 -0.15 -3.60
N LYS A 4 -10.89 1.09 -3.46
CA LYS A 4 -10.77 1.81 -2.18
C LYS A 4 -11.50 1.06 -1.05
N ALA A 5 -12.63 0.41 -1.35
CA ALA A 5 -13.36 -0.38 -0.36
C ALA A 5 -12.50 -1.56 0.14
N ASP A 6 -11.77 -2.21 -0.75
CA ASP A 6 -10.88 -3.31 -0.35
C ASP A 6 -9.78 -2.81 0.58
N ILE A 7 -9.22 -1.65 0.29
CA ILE A 7 -8.20 -1.04 1.16
C ILE A 7 -8.80 -0.71 2.53
N LYS A 8 -10.00 -0.13 2.57
CA LYS A 8 -10.67 0.22 3.82
C LYS A 8 -10.93 -0.98 4.71
N GLN A 9 -11.24 -2.13 4.11
CA GLN A 9 -11.49 -3.36 4.86
C GLN A 9 -10.23 -3.91 5.54
N GLU A 10 -9.06 -3.59 5.02
CA GLU A 10 -7.78 -4.10 5.51
C GLU A 10 -7.10 -3.12 6.47
N THR A 11 -7.77 -2.06 6.88
CA THR A 11 -7.22 -1.06 7.79
C THR A 11 -8.33 -0.43 8.63
N ASN A 12 -7.95 0.48 9.53
CA ASN A 12 -8.91 1.24 10.32
C ASN A 12 -9.10 2.64 9.71
N SER A 13 -10.15 3.35 10.14
CA SER A 13 -10.50 4.65 9.58
C SER A 13 -9.40 5.71 9.81
N VAL A 14 -8.71 5.65 10.93
CA VAL A 14 -7.63 6.61 11.24
C VAL A 14 -6.46 6.42 10.28
N SER A 15 -6.00 5.19 10.13
CA SER A 15 -4.90 4.87 9.21
C SER A 15 -5.28 5.15 7.76
N TYR A 16 -6.52 4.87 7.37
CA TYR A 16 -6.98 5.16 6.02
C TYR A 16 -6.95 6.67 5.74
N ASN A 17 -7.50 7.48 6.64
CA ASN A 17 -7.55 8.92 6.45
C ASN A 17 -6.15 9.55 6.46
N ARG A 18 -5.27 9.06 7.32
CA ARG A 18 -3.87 9.52 7.35
C ARG A 18 -3.12 9.14 6.08
N GLY A 19 -3.34 7.92 5.59
CA GLY A 19 -2.75 7.47 4.34
C GLY A 19 -3.24 8.26 3.14
N LYS A 20 -4.53 8.58 3.10
CA LYS A 20 -5.11 9.42 2.06
C LYS A 20 -4.44 10.80 2.04
N LYS A 21 -4.20 11.38 3.21
CA LYS A 21 -3.53 12.68 3.32
C LYS A 21 -2.09 12.60 2.82
N ILE A 22 -1.36 11.54 3.18
CA ILE A 22 0.00 11.32 2.69
C ILE A 22 0.03 11.24 1.16
N TYR A 23 -0.90 10.50 0.58
CA TYR A 23 -1.03 10.39 -0.87
C TYR A 23 -1.33 11.77 -1.50
N GLU A 24 -2.29 12.51 -0.94
CA GLU A 24 -2.67 13.83 -1.45
C GLU A 24 -1.53 14.85 -1.35
N GLU A 25 -0.68 14.71 -0.33
CA GLU A 25 0.49 15.58 -0.15
C GLU A 25 1.71 15.13 -0.98
N GLN A 26 1.53 14.12 -1.84
CA GLN A 26 2.55 13.65 -2.79
C GLN A 26 3.83 13.17 -2.09
N LYS A 27 3.67 12.44 -1.00
CA LYS A 27 4.79 11.92 -0.22
C LYS A 27 5.22 10.52 -0.62
N VAL A 28 4.60 9.94 -1.66
CA VAL A 28 4.96 8.61 -2.19
C VAL A 28 5.97 8.78 -3.30
N HIS A 29 7.13 8.15 -3.17
CA HIS A 29 8.25 8.25 -4.11
C HIS A 29 8.76 6.87 -4.50
N ALA A 30 9.58 6.81 -5.55
CA ALA A 30 10.23 5.58 -6.02
C ALA A 30 9.22 4.44 -6.20
N PHE A 31 8.05 4.77 -6.72
CA PHE A 31 6.96 3.80 -6.90
C PHE A 31 7.28 2.86 -8.05
N GLN A 32 7.16 1.55 -7.80
CA GLN A 32 7.37 0.52 -8.80
C GLN A 32 6.34 -0.58 -8.63
N VAL A 33 5.91 -1.17 -9.75
CA VAL A 33 5.04 -2.34 -9.76
C VAL A 33 5.76 -3.43 -10.54
N GLN A 34 5.85 -4.62 -9.94
CA GLN A 34 6.44 -5.79 -10.56
C GLN A 34 5.41 -6.91 -10.59
N GLU A 35 5.21 -7.51 -11.76
CA GLU A 35 4.35 -8.68 -11.87
C GLU A 35 5.13 -9.90 -11.40
N MET A 36 4.51 -10.71 -10.55
CA MET A 36 5.10 -11.91 -9.97
C MET A 36 4.11 -13.05 -9.98
N GLU A 37 4.62 -14.28 -10.01
CA GLU A 37 3.82 -15.47 -9.86
C GLU A 37 4.21 -16.14 -8.54
N ASP A 38 3.20 -16.48 -7.71
CA ASP A 38 3.49 -17.18 -6.46
C ASP A 38 3.68 -18.68 -6.70
N ILE A 39 3.96 -19.43 -5.61
CA ILE A 39 4.23 -20.88 -5.70
C ILE A 39 3.01 -21.69 -6.16
N PHE A 40 1.81 -21.09 -6.10
CA PHE A 40 0.57 -21.73 -6.53
C PHE A 40 0.14 -21.30 -7.94
N GLY A 41 0.93 -20.48 -8.62
CA GLY A 41 0.63 -20.01 -9.96
C GLY A 41 -0.26 -18.78 -10.04
N TYR A 42 -0.57 -18.13 -8.91
CA TYR A 42 -1.33 -16.88 -8.91
C TYR A 42 -0.47 -15.73 -9.37
N GLN A 43 -1.05 -14.87 -10.21
CA GLN A 43 -0.37 -13.67 -10.70
C GLN A 43 -0.56 -12.56 -9.68
N LEU A 44 0.54 -12.05 -9.14
CA LEU A 44 0.53 -11.00 -8.13
C LEU A 44 1.24 -9.75 -8.67
N HIS A 45 0.77 -8.59 -8.24
CA HIS A 45 1.48 -7.32 -8.45
C HIS A 45 2.19 -6.96 -7.15
N LYS A 46 3.51 -6.94 -7.18
CA LYS A 46 4.31 -6.48 -6.05
C LYS A 46 4.58 -4.99 -6.22
N ILE A 47 4.06 -4.20 -5.30
CA ILE A 47 4.15 -2.75 -5.32
C ILE A 47 5.17 -2.34 -4.28
N THR A 48 6.19 -1.59 -4.70
CA THR A 48 7.19 -1.06 -3.78
C THR A 48 7.27 0.45 -3.93
N ALA A 49 7.53 1.13 -2.83
CA ALA A 49 7.67 2.58 -2.83
C ALA A 49 8.39 3.05 -1.57
N VAL A 50 8.79 4.30 -1.58
CA VAL A 50 9.33 5.00 -0.40
C VAL A 50 8.35 6.10 -0.04
N VAL A 51 8.00 6.21 1.24
CA VAL A 51 7.07 7.22 1.73
C VAL A 51 7.78 8.13 2.72
N ASP A 52 7.66 9.44 2.52
CA ASP A 52 8.22 10.42 3.44
C ASP A 52 7.42 10.42 4.75
N GLY A 53 8.14 10.32 5.86
CA GLY A 53 7.58 10.48 7.19
C GLY A 53 7.81 11.86 7.74
N SER A 54 7.74 11.97 9.07
CA SER A 54 8.02 13.22 9.77
C SER A 54 9.51 13.56 9.69
N GLY A 55 9.81 14.84 9.47
CA GLY A 55 11.19 15.30 9.40
C GLY A 55 11.94 14.67 8.22
N LYS A 56 13.06 14.01 8.49
CA LYS A 56 13.88 13.36 7.47
C LYS A 56 13.64 11.85 7.35
N ASN A 57 12.64 11.34 8.05
CA ASN A 57 12.35 9.91 8.03
C ASN A 57 11.76 9.51 6.68
N MET A 58 12.19 8.34 6.19
CA MET A 58 11.65 7.73 4.99
C MET A 58 11.39 6.27 5.29
N TYR A 59 10.26 5.76 4.79
CA TYR A 59 9.87 4.38 5.05
C TYR A 59 9.73 3.60 3.74
N CYS A 60 10.28 2.39 3.74
CA CYS A 60 10.15 1.49 2.59
C CYS A 60 8.86 0.68 2.75
N VAL A 61 8.06 0.67 1.70
CA VAL A 61 6.76 -0.03 1.68
C VAL A 61 6.77 -1.08 0.58
N SER A 62 6.25 -2.25 0.89
CA SER A 62 6.06 -3.33 -0.07
C SER A 62 4.69 -3.94 0.16
N VAL A 63 3.85 -3.96 -0.89
CA VAL A 63 2.51 -4.53 -0.82
C VAL A 63 2.30 -5.41 -2.04
N SER A 64 1.79 -6.63 -1.82
CA SER A 64 1.44 -7.53 -2.92
C SER A 64 -0.07 -7.66 -3.02
N VAL A 65 -0.60 -7.53 -4.23
CA VAL A 65 -2.04 -7.61 -4.48
C VAL A 65 -2.33 -8.65 -5.55
N ASP A 66 -3.46 -9.34 -5.38
CA ASP A 66 -4.04 -10.23 -6.40
C ASP A 66 -5.20 -9.49 -7.05
N GLU A 67 -4.99 -9.04 -8.28
CA GLU A 67 -5.99 -8.25 -9.00
C GLU A 67 -7.22 -9.06 -9.41
N GLU A 68 -7.06 -10.36 -9.66
CA GLU A 68 -8.19 -11.21 -10.03
C GLU A 68 -9.12 -11.45 -8.84
N MET A 69 -8.54 -11.68 -7.67
CA MET A 69 -9.31 -11.94 -6.45
C MET A 69 -9.64 -10.67 -5.68
N SER A 70 -9.12 -9.53 -6.11
CA SER A 70 -9.28 -8.25 -5.41
C SER A 70 -8.82 -8.33 -3.96
N GLU A 71 -7.68 -8.98 -3.72
CA GLU A 71 -7.14 -9.21 -2.38
C GLU A 71 -5.77 -8.57 -2.22
N ILE A 72 -5.55 -8.05 -1.02
CA ILE A 72 -4.22 -7.58 -0.59
C ILE A 72 -3.58 -8.76 0.13
N MET A 73 -2.54 -9.35 -0.49
CA MET A 73 -1.96 -10.62 -0.03
C MET A 73 -0.91 -10.42 1.05
N GLU A 74 -0.03 -9.44 0.87
CA GLU A 74 1.04 -9.15 1.82
C GLU A 74 1.23 -7.66 1.92
N ASP A 75 1.61 -7.20 3.10
CA ASP A 75 1.94 -5.81 3.34
C ASP A 75 3.15 -5.73 4.27
N ASP A 76 4.07 -4.84 3.97
CA ASP A 76 5.27 -4.63 4.76
C ASP A 76 5.65 -3.15 4.74
N CYS A 77 6.07 -2.65 5.88
CA CYS A 77 6.52 -1.29 6.04
C CYS A 77 7.47 -1.24 7.24
N ASP A 78 8.56 -0.51 7.12
CA ASP A 78 9.53 -0.42 8.20
C ASP A 78 9.23 0.69 9.21
N CYS A 79 8.00 1.23 9.21
CA CYS A 79 7.59 2.22 10.19
C CYS A 79 7.30 1.56 11.55
N PRO A 80 7.47 2.29 12.68
CA PRO A 80 7.25 1.73 14.01
C PRO A 80 5.82 1.27 14.27
N ALA A 81 4.83 1.86 13.61
CA ALA A 81 3.42 1.54 13.84
C ALA A 81 2.95 0.29 13.12
N HIS A 82 3.69 -0.19 12.12
CA HIS A 82 3.23 -1.28 11.25
C HIS A 82 2.97 -2.58 12.02
N GLU A 83 3.81 -2.91 12.98
CA GLU A 83 3.69 -4.12 13.77
C GLU A 83 2.81 -3.96 15.01
N GLN A 84 2.47 -2.72 15.38
CA GLN A 84 1.73 -2.42 16.61
C GLN A 84 0.22 -2.42 16.42
N TYR A 85 -0.26 -2.21 15.21
CA TYR A 85 -1.68 -2.07 14.92
C TYR A 85 -2.12 -3.09 13.89
N TRP A 86 -3.40 -3.47 13.99
CA TRP A 86 -4.00 -4.38 13.03
C TRP A 86 -4.13 -3.73 11.65
N GLY A 87 -3.81 -4.53 10.62
CA GLY A 87 -4.05 -4.14 9.24
C GLY A 87 -2.98 -3.22 8.66
N LEU A 88 -3.32 -2.63 7.54
CA LEU A 88 -2.41 -1.75 6.81
C LEU A 88 -2.11 -0.49 7.60
N CYS A 89 -0.84 -0.12 7.67
CA CYS A 89 -0.46 1.17 8.24
C CYS A 89 -0.75 2.30 7.23
N LYS A 90 -0.70 3.54 7.70
CA LYS A 90 -0.98 4.71 6.84
C LYS A 90 -0.07 4.78 5.61
N HIS A 91 1.17 4.30 5.71
CA HIS A 91 2.10 4.32 4.58
C HIS A 91 1.70 3.30 3.51
N CYS A 92 1.28 2.10 3.91
CA CYS A 92 0.77 1.10 2.98
C CYS A 92 -0.51 1.61 2.28
N VAL A 93 -1.39 2.25 3.03
CA VAL A 93 -2.61 2.86 2.47
C VAL A 93 -2.24 3.90 1.41
N ALA A 94 -1.29 4.79 1.71
CA ALA A 94 -0.86 5.82 0.77
C ALA A 94 -0.33 5.22 -0.53
N VAL A 95 0.49 4.17 -0.44
CA VAL A 95 1.05 3.51 -1.61
C VAL A 95 -0.04 2.83 -2.44
N LEU A 96 -1.01 2.18 -1.79
CA LEU A 96 -2.13 1.55 -2.50
C LEU A 96 -3.04 2.58 -3.18
N LEU A 97 -3.29 3.72 -2.54
CA LEU A 97 -4.05 4.80 -3.17
C LEU A 97 -3.31 5.36 -4.38
N TYR A 98 -2.00 5.49 -4.29
CA TYR A 98 -1.18 5.91 -5.42
C TYR A 98 -1.30 4.90 -6.57
N TYR A 99 -1.21 3.61 -6.27
CA TYR A 99 -1.38 2.54 -7.24
C TYR A 99 -2.73 2.63 -7.94
N LEU A 100 -3.82 2.80 -7.18
CA LEU A 100 -5.16 2.94 -7.77
C LEU A 100 -5.26 4.15 -8.69
N SER A 101 -4.60 5.25 -8.35
CA SER A 101 -4.64 6.46 -9.18
C SER A 101 -4.01 6.23 -10.55
N LEU A 102 -3.05 5.31 -10.66
CA LEU A 102 -2.40 4.99 -11.93
C LEU A 102 -3.22 4.06 -12.80
N ILE A 103 -3.95 3.12 -12.20
CA ILE A 103 -4.70 2.11 -12.98
C ILE A 103 -6.11 2.56 -13.33
N HIS A 104 -6.60 3.64 -12.74
CA HIS A 104 -7.94 4.19 -13.01
C HIS A 104 -7.91 5.46 -13.86
N ILE A 105 -6.88 5.66 -14.61
CA ILE A 105 -6.78 6.79 -15.54
C ILE A 105 -7.66 6.56 -16.77
#